data_af6c6270b3bc518d2de38e0a7438743b
#
_entry.id   af6c6270b3bc518d2de38e0a7438743b
#
_cell.length_a   1.000
_cell.length_b   1.000
_cell.length_c   1.000
_cell.angle_alpha   90.00
_cell.angle_beta   90.00
_cell.angle_gamma   90.00
#
_symmetry.space_group_name_H-M   'P 1'
#
loop_
_entity.id
_entity.type
_entity.pdbx_description
1 polymer ?
#
loop_
_entity_poly.entity_id
_entity_poly.type
_entity_poly.pdbx_seq_one_letter_code
_entity_poly.pdbx_strand_id
1 'polypeptide(L)'
;QTAGVFATALIAKVVERVNGYASSSAMLRASQALAYRNRAQFKSDGVKLGYVAQGSHEIADVSQCVVLTEVNQEQLRALRQSLPNSDWRPNKNRQWTTIDIDDERGTPLVNQRQAFRQGNSEQNERLQAWFRNRLANLSMPNTVFELFCGSGNLTEVIAHQLDVSIIAIESDEMSLEALSARNLSKVKPVQVNLFSQHSILEGMPKCQRDIGIVLDLPRDGLKEREALKPWFTRAKWVVYVSCDLATWERDSVFLKGCGLVLSEASGLDMFPQTPHIETLSVFTRRA
;
A
#
# COMPACT_ATOMS: atom_id res chain seq x y z
N GLN A 1 -5.79 -9.89 -20.49
CA GLN A 1 -4.85 -11.04 -20.44
C GLN A 1 -3.40 -10.64 -20.77
N THR A 2 -3.16 -9.67 -21.66
CA THR A 2 -1.81 -9.25 -22.09
C THR A 2 -1.01 -8.54 -20.99
N ALA A 3 -1.62 -7.66 -20.20
CA ALA A 3 -0.93 -6.93 -19.15
C ALA A 3 -0.40 -7.85 -18.04
N GLY A 4 -1.17 -8.85 -17.61
CA GLY A 4 -0.75 -9.81 -16.60
C GLY A 4 0.43 -10.68 -17.03
N VAL A 5 0.48 -11.10 -18.29
CA VAL A 5 1.61 -11.89 -18.84
C VAL A 5 2.90 -11.05 -18.88
N PHE A 6 2.81 -9.78 -19.29
CA PHE A 6 3.95 -8.87 -19.30
C PHE A 6 4.49 -8.60 -17.90
N ALA A 7 3.61 -8.38 -16.92
CA ALA A 7 3.99 -8.15 -15.53
C ALA A 7 4.66 -9.39 -14.92
N THR A 8 4.14 -10.60 -15.16
CA THR A 8 4.77 -11.84 -14.70
C THR A 8 6.17 -12.01 -15.27
N ALA A 9 6.35 -11.77 -16.56
CA ALA A 9 7.66 -11.87 -17.21
C ALA A 9 8.64 -10.82 -16.69
N LEU A 10 8.17 -9.60 -16.41
CA LEU A 10 8.99 -8.52 -15.86
C LEU A 10 9.43 -8.85 -14.42
N ILE A 11 8.51 -9.29 -13.57
CA ILE A 11 8.82 -9.71 -12.20
C ILE A 11 9.83 -10.86 -12.23
N ALA A 12 9.64 -11.88 -13.07
CA ALA A 12 10.56 -13.00 -13.18
C ALA A 12 12.00 -12.54 -13.52
N LYS A 13 12.15 -11.62 -14.49
CA LYS A 13 13.46 -11.06 -14.87
C LYS A 13 14.12 -10.28 -13.73
N VAL A 14 13.34 -9.51 -12.97
CA VAL A 14 13.87 -8.74 -11.84
C VAL A 14 14.26 -9.67 -10.69
N VAL A 15 13.45 -10.69 -10.41
CA VAL A 15 13.77 -11.73 -9.41
C VAL A 15 15.06 -12.46 -9.78
N GLU A 16 15.25 -12.82 -11.05
CA GLU A 16 16.47 -13.43 -11.55
C GLU A 16 17.69 -12.54 -11.31
N ARG A 17 17.59 -11.23 -11.62
CA ARG A 17 18.68 -10.27 -11.34
C ARG A 17 19.00 -10.17 -9.85
N VAL A 18 17.97 -10.12 -9.00
CA VAL A 18 18.17 -10.02 -7.54
C VAL A 18 18.80 -11.28 -6.95
N ASN A 19 18.36 -12.46 -7.37
CA ASN A 19 18.87 -13.73 -6.83
C ASN A 19 20.13 -14.24 -7.52
N GLY A 20 20.39 -13.84 -8.77
CA GLY A 20 21.42 -14.41 -9.62
C GLY A 20 21.07 -15.77 -10.20
N TYR A 21 19.82 -16.22 -10.08
CA TYR A 21 19.29 -17.44 -10.72
C TYR A 21 17.78 -17.27 -10.96
N ALA A 22 17.28 -18.02 -11.94
CA ALA A 22 15.85 -18.03 -12.24
C ALA A 22 15.05 -18.59 -11.05
N SER A 23 14.00 -17.86 -10.65
CA SER A 23 13.09 -18.32 -9.60
C SER A 23 11.66 -18.29 -10.14
N SER A 24 10.79 -19.15 -9.64
CA SER A 24 9.39 -19.14 -10.00
C SER A 24 8.72 -17.89 -9.41
N SER A 25 8.16 -17.04 -10.26
CA SER A 25 7.24 -15.97 -9.86
C SER A 25 5.86 -16.30 -10.40
N ALA A 26 4.83 -16.12 -9.58
CA ALA A 26 3.45 -16.35 -9.98
C ALA A 26 2.68 -15.04 -9.92
N MET A 27 1.83 -14.80 -10.94
CA MET A 27 0.81 -13.75 -10.85
C MET A 27 -0.36 -14.25 -10.03
N LEU A 28 -0.77 -13.46 -9.05
CA LEU A 28 -2.04 -13.66 -8.38
C LEU A 28 -3.18 -13.34 -9.35
N ARG A 29 -4.28 -14.09 -9.21
CA ARG A 29 -5.42 -13.97 -10.12
C ARG A 29 -5.94 -12.53 -10.16
N ALA A 30 -6.14 -11.97 -11.34
CA ALA A 30 -6.72 -10.65 -11.51
C ALA A 30 -8.18 -10.62 -11.02
N SER A 31 -8.62 -9.48 -10.50
CA SER A 31 -10.04 -9.20 -10.22
C SER A 31 -10.79 -8.91 -11.53
N GLN A 32 -12.05 -8.53 -11.40
CA GLN A 32 -12.79 -7.97 -12.53
C GLN A 32 -12.04 -6.75 -13.08
N ALA A 33 -11.99 -6.63 -14.40
CA ALA A 33 -11.29 -5.54 -15.06
C ALA A 33 -12.00 -4.18 -14.89
N LEU A 34 -13.30 -4.20 -14.60
CA LEU A 34 -14.17 -3.04 -14.45
C LEU A 34 -14.93 -3.13 -13.12
N ALA A 35 -15.53 -2.03 -12.69
CA ALA A 35 -16.41 -1.93 -11.52
C ALA A 35 -15.79 -2.42 -10.18
N TYR A 36 -14.47 -2.35 -10.06
CA TYR A 36 -13.75 -2.82 -8.86
C TYR A 36 -13.39 -1.70 -7.88
N ARG A 37 -13.32 -0.44 -8.37
CA ARG A 37 -12.74 0.66 -7.61
C ARG A 37 -13.74 1.20 -6.58
N ASN A 38 -13.51 0.86 -5.33
CA ASN A 38 -14.36 1.15 -4.18
C ASN A 38 -14.20 2.58 -3.63
N ARG A 39 -13.17 3.31 -4.03
CA ARG A 39 -12.89 4.70 -3.61
C ARG A 39 -12.26 5.49 -4.73
N ALA A 40 -12.67 6.76 -4.87
CA ALA A 40 -12.03 7.70 -5.79
C ALA A 40 -11.99 9.10 -5.20
N GLN A 41 -10.97 9.86 -5.61
CA GLN A 41 -10.80 11.24 -5.22
C GLN A 41 -10.83 12.11 -6.48
N PHE A 42 -11.92 12.82 -6.67
CA PHE A 42 -12.09 13.77 -7.76
C PHE A 42 -11.57 15.17 -7.39
N LYS A 43 -11.30 15.96 -8.42
CA LYS A 43 -10.99 17.37 -8.34
C LYS A 43 -12.06 18.15 -9.07
N SER A 44 -12.43 19.33 -8.51
CA SER A 44 -13.41 20.23 -9.12
C SER A 44 -12.94 21.69 -9.02
N ASP A 45 -13.29 22.47 -10.03
CA ASP A 45 -13.19 23.94 -10.06
C ASP A 45 -14.55 24.62 -9.92
N GLY A 46 -15.59 23.82 -9.66
CA GLY A 46 -16.98 24.27 -9.59
C GLY A 46 -17.73 24.20 -10.92
N VAL A 47 -17.05 23.88 -12.02
CA VAL A 47 -17.62 23.68 -13.36
C VAL A 47 -17.30 22.28 -13.89
N LYS A 48 -16.06 21.85 -13.72
CA LYS A 48 -15.56 20.51 -14.09
C LYS A 48 -15.47 19.63 -12.86
N LEU A 49 -15.63 18.33 -13.05
CA LEU A 49 -15.42 17.30 -12.03
C LEU A 49 -14.69 16.10 -12.66
N GLY A 50 -13.52 15.76 -12.13
CA GLY A 50 -12.75 14.65 -12.69
C GLY A 50 -11.39 14.45 -12.03
N TYR A 51 -10.41 14.03 -12.81
CA TYR A 51 -9.05 13.79 -12.38
C TYR A 51 -8.10 14.85 -12.93
N VAL A 52 -6.98 15.06 -12.25
CA VAL A 52 -5.91 15.88 -12.81
C VAL A 52 -5.28 15.15 -13.99
N ALA A 53 -5.23 15.81 -15.15
CA ALA A 53 -4.63 15.24 -16.34
C ALA A 53 -3.11 15.06 -16.14
N GLN A 54 -2.58 13.94 -16.64
CA GLN A 54 -1.17 13.61 -16.47
C GLN A 54 -0.25 14.70 -17.02
N GLY A 55 0.73 15.13 -16.23
CA GLY A 55 1.70 16.15 -16.63
C GLY A 55 1.13 17.57 -16.70
N SER A 56 -0.08 17.81 -16.16
CA SER A 56 -0.72 19.12 -16.15
C SER A 56 -1.35 19.44 -14.80
N HIS A 57 -1.91 20.65 -14.70
CA HIS A 57 -2.73 21.08 -13.57
C HIS A 57 -4.21 21.19 -13.96
N GLU A 58 -4.58 20.71 -15.13
CA GLU A 58 -5.95 20.80 -15.64
C GLU A 58 -6.80 19.63 -15.15
N ILE A 59 -8.08 19.91 -14.92
CA ILE A 59 -9.07 18.87 -14.59
C ILE A 59 -9.57 18.28 -15.90
N ALA A 60 -9.27 16.99 -16.13
CA ALA A 60 -9.94 16.19 -17.14
C ALA A 60 -11.36 15.90 -16.63
N ASP A 61 -12.37 16.53 -17.23
CA ASP A 61 -13.75 16.35 -16.84
C ASP A 61 -14.22 14.91 -17.14
N VAL A 62 -14.80 14.23 -16.15
CA VAL A 62 -15.15 12.81 -16.22
C VAL A 62 -16.66 12.65 -16.05
N SER A 63 -17.36 12.26 -17.11
CA SER A 63 -18.78 11.94 -17.07
C SER A 63 -19.08 10.53 -16.55
N GLN A 64 -18.16 9.60 -16.76
CA GLN A 64 -18.25 8.21 -16.38
C GLN A 64 -16.86 7.63 -16.12
N CYS A 65 -16.74 6.74 -15.15
CA CYS A 65 -15.49 6.05 -14.89
C CYS A 65 -15.76 4.56 -14.69
N VAL A 66 -15.55 3.78 -15.74
CA VAL A 66 -15.95 2.36 -15.83
C VAL A 66 -15.32 1.43 -14.80
N VAL A 67 -14.25 1.85 -14.14
CA VAL A 67 -13.60 1.07 -13.07
C VAL A 67 -14.23 1.28 -11.70
N LEU A 68 -15.05 2.31 -11.50
CA LEU A 68 -15.75 2.55 -10.23
C LEU A 68 -16.82 1.48 -10.00
N THR A 69 -17.01 1.10 -8.72
CA THR A 69 -18.17 0.31 -8.29
C THR A 69 -19.48 1.01 -8.68
N GLU A 70 -20.58 0.28 -8.78
CA GLU A 70 -21.87 0.86 -9.16
C GLU A 70 -22.30 1.97 -8.20
N VAL A 71 -22.13 1.77 -6.90
CA VAL A 71 -22.38 2.79 -5.87
C VAL A 71 -21.59 4.07 -6.13
N ASN A 72 -20.32 3.95 -6.44
CA ASN A 72 -19.49 5.11 -6.76
C ASN A 72 -19.82 5.75 -8.11
N GLN A 73 -20.32 4.99 -9.08
CA GLN A 73 -20.85 5.54 -10.33
C GLN A 73 -22.11 6.37 -10.08
N GLU A 74 -22.98 5.94 -9.18
CA GLU A 74 -24.16 6.70 -8.77
C GLU A 74 -23.77 7.98 -8.05
N GLN A 75 -22.81 7.92 -7.12
CA GLN A 75 -22.27 9.11 -6.46
C GLN A 75 -21.67 10.09 -7.49
N LEU A 76 -20.90 9.61 -8.47
CA LEU A 76 -20.36 10.46 -9.54
C LEU A 76 -21.48 11.14 -10.35
N ARG A 77 -22.54 10.39 -10.71
CA ARG A 77 -23.70 10.97 -11.43
C ARG A 77 -24.38 12.04 -10.61
N ALA A 78 -24.64 11.82 -9.32
CA ALA A 78 -25.24 12.79 -8.43
C ALA A 78 -24.39 14.05 -8.26
N LEU A 79 -23.07 13.90 -8.08
CA LEU A 79 -22.14 15.03 -8.03
C LEU A 79 -22.16 15.86 -9.32
N ARG A 80 -22.22 15.20 -10.47
CA ARG A 80 -22.30 15.90 -11.76
C ARG A 80 -23.60 16.67 -11.96
N GLN A 81 -24.71 16.16 -11.43
CA GLN A 81 -26.00 16.89 -11.47
C GLN A 81 -25.96 18.16 -10.61
N SER A 82 -25.05 18.25 -9.66
CA SER A 82 -24.84 19.42 -8.82
C SER A 82 -23.96 20.51 -9.47
N LEU A 83 -23.45 20.25 -10.69
CA LEU A 83 -22.66 21.24 -11.44
C LEU A 83 -23.57 22.17 -12.28
N PRO A 84 -23.22 23.47 -12.46
CA PRO A 84 -22.10 24.15 -11.80
C PRO A 84 -22.38 24.39 -10.32
N ASN A 85 -21.34 24.25 -9.47
CA ASN A 85 -21.45 24.38 -8.02
C ASN A 85 -20.45 25.42 -7.48
N SER A 86 -20.97 26.53 -6.93
CA SER A 86 -20.15 27.61 -6.40
C SER A 86 -19.31 27.19 -5.19
N ASP A 87 -19.79 26.25 -4.36
CA ASP A 87 -19.13 25.81 -3.13
C ASP A 87 -17.90 24.93 -3.43
N TRP A 88 -17.82 24.42 -4.68
CA TRP A 88 -16.66 23.65 -5.16
C TRP A 88 -15.64 24.51 -5.90
N ARG A 89 -15.83 25.81 -5.98
CA ARG A 89 -14.80 26.72 -6.48
C ARG A 89 -13.62 26.73 -5.50
N PRO A 90 -12.39 26.54 -5.98
CA PRO A 90 -11.22 26.58 -5.11
C PRO A 90 -11.04 27.99 -4.53
N ASN A 91 -10.61 28.07 -3.29
CA ASN A 91 -10.22 29.33 -2.68
C ASN A 91 -8.79 29.73 -3.12
N LYS A 92 -8.35 30.94 -2.74
CA LYS A 92 -7.05 31.52 -3.16
C LYS A 92 -5.83 30.64 -2.81
N ASN A 93 -5.99 29.70 -1.86
CA ASN A 93 -4.91 28.85 -1.36
C ASN A 93 -4.97 27.42 -1.92
N ARG A 94 -5.93 27.10 -2.78
CA ARG A 94 -6.12 25.76 -3.36
C ARG A 94 -6.36 25.88 -4.85
N GLN A 95 -5.75 25.01 -5.62
CA GLN A 95 -5.91 24.96 -7.07
C GLN A 95 -7.24 24.31 -7.48
N TRP A 96 -7.78 23.42 -6.66
CA TRP A 96 -9.06 22.72 -6.84
C TRP A 96 -9.68 22.33 -5.51
N THR A 97 -10.97 22.06 -5.54
CA THR A 97 -11.68 21.37 -4.47
C THR A 97 -11.53 19.86 -4.65
N THR A 98 -11.22 19.16 -3.58
CA THR A 98 -11.11 17.70 -3.55
C THR A 98 -12.43 17.10 -3.08
N ILE A 99 -12.97 16.16 -3.85
CA ILE A 99 -14.21 15.44 -3.54
C ILE A 99 -13.88 13.95 -3.48
N ASP A 100 -13.98 13.37 -2.29
CA ASP A 100 -13.69 11.98 -2.02
C ASP A 100 -14.99 11.18 -1.95
N ILE A 101 -15.12 10.14 -2.77
CA ILE A 101 -16.22 9.19 -2.76
C ILE A 101 -15.74 7.82 -2.32
N ASP A 102 -16.61 7.10 -1.62
CA ASP A 102 -16.34 5.79 -1.06
C ASP A 102 -17.64 4.99 -1.01
N ASP A 103 -17.63 3.76 -1.48
CA ASP A 103 -18.84 2.93 -1.61
C ASP A 103 -19.40 2.44 -0.27
N GLU A 104 -18.58 2.29 0.77
CA GLU A 104 -19.04 1.95 2.13
C GLU A 104 -19.71 3.13 2.82
N ARG A 105 -19.15 4.33 2.65
CA ARG A 105 -19.70 5.53 3.26
C ARG A 105 -20.97 6.00 2.56
N GLY A 106 -21.03 5.85 1.24
CA GLY A 106 -22.17 6.26 0.42
C GLY A 106 -22.39 7.76 0.29
N THR A 107 -21.61 8.61 1.00
CA THR A 107 -21.71 10.07 0.96
C THR A 107 -20.36 10.70 0.61
N PRO A 108 -20.32 11.67 -0.33
CA PRO A 108 -19.11 12.38 -0.68
C PRO A 108 -18.57 13.24 0.47
N LEU A 109 -17.24 13.35 0.58
CA LEU A 109 -16.57 14.29 1.47
C LEU A 109 -15.84 15.35 0.67
N VAL A 110 -16.04 16.60 1.04
CA VAL A 110 -15.45 17.75 0.34
C VAL A 110 -14.31 18.34 1.18
N ASN A 111 -13.10 18.38 0.61
CA ASN A 111 -11.89 18.90 1.26
C ASN A 111 -11.56 18.27 2.63
N GLN A 112 -12.04 17.08 2.89
CA GLN A 112 -11.73 16.32 4.10
C GLN A 112 -10.69 15.24 3.78
N ARG A 113 -9.70 15.11 4.65
CA ARG A 113 -8.72 14.03 4.58
C ARG A 113 -9.34 12.76 5.18
N GLN A 114 -9.02 11.63 4.59
CA GLN A 114 -9.42 10.32 5.07
C GLN A 114 -8.19 9.43 5.22
N ALA A 115 -8.21 8.53 6.18
CA ALA A 115 -7.21 7.46 6.25
C ALA A 115 -7.20 6.66 4.94
N PHE A 116 -6.02 6.17 4.56
CA PHE A 116 -5.89 5.37 3.35
C PHE A 116 -6.65 4.05 3.49
N ARG A 117 -7.33 3.65 2.40
CA ARG A 117 -7.95 2.35 2.21
C ARG A 117 -7.60 1.85 0.82
N GLN A 118 -7.35 0.55 0.68
CA GLN A 118 -7.11 -0.08 -0.62
C GLN A 118 -8.29 0.12 -1.57
N GLY A 119 -7.98 0.55 -2.79
CA GLY A 119 -8.99 0.95 -3.78
C GLY A 119 -9.67 -0.21 -4.53
N ASN A 120 -9.29 -1.46 -4.25
CA ASN A 120 -9.86 -2.68 -4.82
C ASN A 120 -10.03 -3.72 -3.71
N SER A 121 -11.25 -3.89 -3.21
CA SER A 121 -11.55 -4.78 -2.07
C SER A 121 -11.21 -6.24 -2.39
N GLU A 122 -11.57 -6.74 -3.56
CA GLU A 122 -11.30 -8.13 -3.97
C GLU A 122 -9.80 -8.44 -4.00
N GLN A 123 -9.00 -7.53 -4.56
CA GLN A 123 -7.55 -7.71 -4.59
C GLN A 123 -6.90 -7.51 -3.22
N ASN A 124 -7.47 -6.65 -2.37
CA ASN A 124 -7.01 -6.54 -0.99
C ASN A 124 -7.26 -7.83 -0.19
N GLU A 125 -8.42 -8.47 -0.35
CA GLU A 125 -8.70 -9.78 0.25
C GLU A 125 -7.69 -10.84 -0.21
N ARG A 126 -7.32 -10.84 -1.49
CA ARG A 126 -6.29 -11.75 -2.04
C ARG A 126 -4.90 -11.45 -1.48
N LEU A 127 -4.53 -10.17 -1.35
CA LEU A 127 -3.32 -9.74 -0.69
C LEU A 127 -3.27 -10.27 0.74
N GLN A 128 -4.34 -10.05 1.51
CA GLN A 128 -4.44 -10.53 2.90
C GLN A 128 -4.41 -12.06 3.00
N ALA A 129 -5.07 -12.77 2.08
CA ALA A 129 -5.05 -14.23 2.03
C ALA A 129 -3.64 -14.77 1.69
N TRP A 130 -2.96 -14.17 0.71
CA TRP A 130 -1.56 -14.48 0.40
C TRP A 130 -0.68 -14.24 1.64
N PHE A 131 -0.80 -13.08 2.25
CA PHE A 131 0.00 -12.69 3.41
C PHE A 131 -0.22 -13.65 4.60
N ARG A 132 -1.46 -13.97 4.92
CA ARG A 132 -1.83 -14.95 5.96
C ARG A 132 -1.18 -16.31 5.71
N ASN A 133 -1.24 -16.79 4.48
CA ASN A 133 -0.62 -18.07 4.10
C ASN A 133 0.92 -18.02 4.27
N ARG A 134 1.57 -16.89 3.95
CA ARG A 134 3.02 -16.76 4.16
C ARG A 134 3.39 -16.70 5.63
N LEU A 135 2.68 -15.92 6.43
CA LEU A 135 2.90 -15.88 7.89
C LEU A 135 2.81 -17.27 8.54
N ALA A 136 1.87 -18.09 8.11
CA ALA A 136 1.70 -19.45 8.66
C ALA A 136 2.90 -20.37 8.39
N ASN A 137 3.72 -20.06 7.36
CA ASN A 137 4.86 -20.87 6.96
C ASN A 137 6.21 -20.26 7.37
N LEU A 138 6.22 -19.07 7.96
CA LEU A 138 7.43 -18.40 8.43
C LEU A 138 7.76 -18.80 9.87
N SER A 139 9.05 -18.83 10.20
CA SER A 139 9.47 -19.11 11.57
C SER A 139 8.96 -18.04 12.53
N MET A 140 8.45 -18.46 13.69
CA MET A 140 7.91 -17.52 14.70
C MET A 140 8.98 -16.52 15.14
N PRO A 141 8.72 -15.21 15.05
CA PRO A 141 9.63 -14.18 15.52
C PRO A 141 9.35 -13.86 16.99
N ASN A 142 10.25 -13.13 17.63
CA ASN A 142 10.00 -12.59 18.97
C ASN A 142 9.03 -11.39 18.95
N THR A 143 9.12 -10.59 17.90
CA THR A 143 8.30 -9.39 17.68
C THR A 143 8.17 -9.14 16.19
N VAL A 144 7.04 -8.63 15.74
CA VAL A 144 6.88 -8.13 14.38
C VAL A 144 6.90 -6.61 14.37
N PHE A 145 7.71 -6.05 13.48
CA PHE A 145 7.71 -4.63 13.14
C PHE A 145 7.00 -4.47 11.80
N GLU A 146 5.90 -3.75 11.78
CA GLU A 146 5.24 -3.34 10.54
C GLU A 146 5.58 -1.89 10.27
N LEU A 147 6.27 -1.63 9.17
CA LEU A 147 6.68 -0.30 8.75
C LEU A 147 5.70 0.21 7.69
N PHE A 148 5.25 1.46 7.83
CA PHE A 148 4.19 2.06 7.03
C PHE A 148 2.84 1.32 7.17
N CYS A 149 2.45 1.05 8.42
CA CYS A 149 1.27 0.23 8.70
C CYS A 149 -0.07 0.87 8.28
N GLY A 150 -0.07 2.17 7.98
CA GLY A 150 -1.29 2.90 7.66
C GLY A 150 -2.35 2.74 8.74
N SER A 151 -3.59 2.49 8.34
CA SER A 151 -4.73 2.23 9.24
C SER A 151 -4.84 0.76 9.68
N GLY A 152 -3.81 -0.08 9.44
CA GLY A 152 -3.73 -1.43 9.97
C GLY A 152 -4.27 -2.53 9.06
N ASN A 153 -4.23 -2.36 7.75
CA ASN A 153 -4.70 -3.36 6.79
C ASN A 153 -3.99 -4.72 6.94
N LEU A 154 -2.67 -4.73 7.07
CA LEU A 154 -1.90 -5.95 7.29
C LEU A 154 -1.67 -6.20 8.79
N THR A 155 -1.65 -5.17 9.65
CA THR A 155 -1.55 -5.30 11.11
C THR A 155 -2.62 -6.25 11.66
N GLU A 156 -3.86 -6.11 11.19
CA GLU A 156 -4.97 -6.96 11.59
C GLU A 156 -4.73 -8.44 11.24
N VAL A 157 -4.19 -8.69 10.05
CA VAL A 157 -3.82 -10.06 9.63
C VAL A 157 -2.72 -10.62 10.53
N ILE A 158 -1.70 -9.84 10.87
CA ILE A 158 -0.62 -10.27 11.77
C ILE A 158 -1.20 -10.60 13.15
N ALA A 159 -2.04 -9.70 13.71
CA ALA A 159 -2.60 -9.84 15.04
C ALA A 159 -3.50 -11.08 15.19
N HIS A 160 -4.21 -11.46 14.15
CA HIS A 160 -5.03 -12.67 14.13
C HIS A 160 -4.23 -13.96 13.86
N GLN A 161 -3.10 -13.86 13.16
CA GLN A 161 -2.33 -15.02 12.74
C GLN A 161 -1.21 -15.40 13.71
N LEU A 162 -0.60 -14.42 14.37
CA LEU A 162 0.58 -14.63 15.21
C LEU A 162 0.32 -14.19 16.65
N ASP A 163 0.75 -15.03 17.60
CA ASP A 163 0.68 -14.72 19.04
C ASP A 163 1.96 -14.01 19.53
N VAL A 164 2.28 -12.85 18.92
CA VAL A 164 3.49 -12.08 19.22
C VAL A 164 3.18 -10.59 19.44
N SER A 165 4.11 -9.86 20.01
CA SER A 165 4.04 -8.39 20.07
C SER A 165 4.21 -7.80 18.66
N ILE A 166 3.38 -6.83 18.30
CA ILE A 166 3.42 -6.14 17.01
C ILE A 166 3.68 -4.66 17.28
N ILE A 167 4.73 -4.13 16.65
CA ILE A 167 5.05 -2.70 16.66
C ILE A 167 4.68 -2.16 15.29
N ALA A 168 3.57 -1.42 15.24
CA ALA A 168 3.01 -0.86 14.02
C ALA A 168 3.43 0.61 13.87
N ILE A 169 4.21 0.92 12.84
CA ILE A 169 4.90 2.20 12.67
C ILE A 169 4.32 2.94 11.48
N GLU A 170 3.89 4.17 11.73
CA GLU A 170 3.33 5.08 10.73
C GLU A 170 3.65 6.54 11.11
N SER A 171 3.69 7.43 10.17
CA SER A 171 3.87 8.86 10.40
C SER A 171 2.55 9.62 10.52
N ASP A 172 1.49 9.13 9.89
CA ASP A 172 0.18 9.76 9.83
C ASP A 172 -0.64 9.47 11.07
N GLU A 173 -0.91 10.51 11.86
CA GLU A 173 -1.66 10.43 13.11
C GLU A 173 -3.08 9.88 12.90
N MET A 174 -3.79 10.35 11.87
CA MET A 174 -5.15 9.88 11.55
C MET A 174 -5.17 8.37 11.25
N SER A 175 -4.15 7.85 10.57
CA SER A 175 -4.01 6.43 10.29
C SER A 175 -3.76 5.63 11.58
N LEU A 176 -2.93 6.14 12.49
CA LEU A 176 -2.67 5.50 13.79
C LEU A 176 -3.89 5.55 14.72
N GLU A 177 -4.69 6.61 14.68
CA GLU A 177 -5.97 6.69 15.39
C GLU A 177 -6.94 5.62 14.87
N ALA A 178 -7.05 5.49 13.54
CA ALA A 178 -7.90 4.46 12.92
C ALA A 178 -7.42 3.04 13.25
N LEU A 179 -6.09 2.80 13.29
CA LEU A 179 -5.52 1.53 13.75
C LEU A 179 -5.84 1.28 15.23
N SER A 180 -5.67 2.28 16.09
CA SER A 180 -5.93 2.16 17.52
C SER A 180 -7.41 1.83 17.82
N ALA A 181 -8.33 2.41 17.04
CA ALA A 181 -9.76 2.16 17.16
C ALA A 181 -10.16 0.69 16.86
N ARG A 182 -9.29 -0.09 16.16
CA ARG A 182 -9.51 -1.53 15.95
C ARG A 182 -9.37 -2.38 17.21
N ASN A 183 -8.76 -1.83 18.27
CA ASN A 183 -8.54 -2.51 19.55
C ASN A 183 -7.86 -3.88 19.42
N LEU A 184 -6.88 -4.00 18.54
CA LEU A 184 -6.14 -5.25 18.32
C LEU A 184 -5.21 -5.54 19.50
N SER A 185 -5.35 -6.71 20.10
CA SER A 185 -4.48 -7.13 21.19
C SER A 185 -3.01 -7.24 20.71
N LYS A 186 -2.06 -6.92 21.59
CA LYS A 186 -0.60 -6.99 21.33
C LYS A 186 -0.07 -6.06 20.24
N VAL A 187 -0.90 -5.17 19.69
CA VAL A 187 -0.49 -4.14 18.73
C VAL A 187 -0.14 -2.86 19.50
N LYS A 188 1.06 -2.36 19.24
CA LYS A 188 1.54 -1.07 19.74
C LYS A 188 1.75 -0.11 18.59
N PRO A 189 0.84 0.83 18.33
CA PRO A 189 1.05 1.90 17.35
C PRO A 189 2.19 2.82 17.82
N VAL A 190 3.06 3.21 16.89
CA VAL A 190 4.20 4.11 17.15
C VAL A 190 4.31 5.11 16.02
N GLN A 191 4.28 6.39 16.36
CA GLN A 191 4.41 7.46 15.37
C GLN A 191 5.87 7.73 15.05
N VAL A 192 6.32 7.39 13.83
CA VAL A 192 7.67 7.67 13.33
C VAL A 192 7.60 8.02 11.87
N ASN A 193 8.24 9.11 11.47
CA ASN A 193 8.43 9.43 10.06
C ASN A 193 9.63 8.63 9.51
N LEU A 194 9.32 7.54 8.81
CA LEU A 194 10.31 6.65 8.21
C LEU A 194 11.04 7.24 6.98
N PHE A 195 10.70 8.45 6.56
CA PHE A 195 11.40 9.26 5.57
C PHE A 195 12.33 10.31 6.21
N SER A 196 12.55 10.24 7.51
CA SER A 196 13.44 11.14 8.24
C SER A 196 14.41 10.33 9.10
N GLN A 197 15.69 10.40 8.79
CA GLN A 197 16.75 9.75 9.57
C GLN A 197 16.67 10.13 11.05
N HIS A 198 16.48 11.41 11.35
CA HIS A 198 16.35 11.92 12.71
C HIS A 198 15.17 11.26 13.44
N SER A 199 13.99 11.23 12.80
CA SER A 199 12.81 10.60 13.38
C SER A 199 13.00 9.10 13.65
N ILE A 200 13.70 8.38 12.76
CA ILE A 200 14.04 6.97 12.93
C ILE A 200 14.94 6.78 14.15
N LEU A 201 16.03 7.55 14.24
CA LEU A 201 17.02 7.39 15.31
C LEU A 201 16.45 7.69 16.71
N GLU A 202 15.50 8.62 16.80
CA GLU A 202 14.86 9.00 18.07
C GLU A 202 13.62 8.17 18.40
N GLY A 203 12.79 7.85 17.39
CA GLY A 203 11.44 7.30 17.57
C GLY A 203 11.34 5.78 17.43
N MET A 204 12.24 5.14 16.68
CA MET A 204 12.14 3.70 16.43
C MET A 204 12.43 2.90 17.70
N PRO A 205 11.51 2.02 18.14
CA PRO A 205 11.73 1.17 19.30
C PRO A 205 12.92 0.24 19.08
N LYS A 206 13.76 0.09 20.12
CA LYS A 206 14.86 -0.89 20.07
C LYS A 206 14.33 -2.29 19.87
N CYS A 207 15.02 -3.09 19.08
CA CYS A 207 14.66 -4.48 18.83
C CYS A 207 15.76 -5.44 19.29
N GLN A 208 15.33 -6.62 19.73
CA GLN A 208 16.20 -7.77 19.93
C GLN A 208 16.48 -8.47 18.57
N ARG A 209 17.19 -9.58 18.57
CA ARG A 209 17.31 -10.46 17.40
C ARG A 209 16.00 -11.20 17.17
N ASP A 210 15.89 -11.81 16.00
CA ASP A 210 14.80 -12.71 15.63
C ASP A 210 13.44 -12.01 15.50
N ILE A 211 13.44 -10.81 14.90
CA ILE A 211 12.22 -10.11 14.56
C ILE A 211 11.69 -10.49 13.19
N GLY A 212 10.39 -10.35 13.00
CA GLY A 212 9.75 -10.27 11.68
C GLY A 212 9.59 -8.83 11.25
N ILE A 213 9.73 -8.54 9.96
CA ILE A 213 9.45 -7.20 9.42
C ILE A 213 8.42 -7.33 8.31
N VAL A 214 7.41 -6.46 8.34
CA VAL A 214 6.39 -6.32 7.29
C VAL A 214 6.49 -4.91 6.71
N LEU A 215 6.50 -4.84 5.38
CA LEU A 215 6.61 -3.61 4.60
C LEU A 215 5.43 -3.52 3.64
N ASP A 216 4.63 -2.47 3.74
CA ASP A 216 3.67 -2.05 2.70
C ASP A 216 4.01 -0.61 2.30
N LEU A 217 4.97 -0.49 1.37
CA LEU A 217 5.68 0.75 1.13
C LEU A 217 4.99 1.64 0.10
N PRO A 218 5.00 2.96 0.29
CA PRO A 218 4.67 3.90 -0.78
C PRO A 218 5.71 3.80 -1.92
N ARG A 219 5.41 4.42 -3.06
CA ARG A 219 6.24 4.37 -4.28
C ARG A 219 7.72 4.71 -4.08
N ASP A 220 8.01 5.53 -3.10
CA ASP A 220 9.39 5.95 -2.77
C ASP A 220 10.25 4.81 -2.17
N GLY A 221 9.62 3.78 -1.60
CA GLY A 221 10.29 2.66 -0.95
C GLY A 221 11.04 3.05 0.32
N LEU A 222 12.08 2.31 0.66
CA LEU A 222 12.96 2.59 1.80
C LEU A 222 13.93 3.72 1.45
N LYS A 223 13.67 4.96 1.85
CA LYS A 223 14.59 6.10 1.64
C LYS A 223 15.75 6.06 2.62
N GLU A 224 15.47 5.90 3.91
CA GLU A 224 16.44 5.95 5.00
C GLU A 224 16.99 4.56 5.35
N ARG A 225 17.47 3.84 4.33
CA ARG A 225 17.91 2.43 4.46
C ARG A 225 19.01 2.23 5.48
N GLU A 226 20.01 3.10 5.52
CA GLU A 226 21.12 2.97 6.46
C GLU A 226 20.67 3.19 7.90
N ALA A 227 19.76 4.13 8.16
CA ALA A 227 19.18 4.33 9.48
C ALA A 227 18.35 3.11 9.94
N LEU A 228 17.65 2.44 9.02
CA LEU A 228 16.83 1.25 9.29
C LEU A 228 17.63 -0.06 9.32
N LYS A 229 18.86 -0.08 8.82
CA LYS A 229 19.72 -1.28 8.73
C LYS A 229 19.83 -2.09 10.03
N PRO A 230 19.90 -1.50 11.24
CA PRO A 230 19.95 -2.26 12.48
C PRO A 230 18.76 -3.20 12.70
N TRP A 231 17.56 -2.88 12.21
CA TRP A 231 16.38 -3.75 12.31
C TRP A 231 16.46 -4.87 11.26
N PHE A 232 16.77 -4.54 10.01
CA PHE A 232 16.89 -5.54 8.93
C PHE A 232 17.99 -6.57 9.19
N THR A 233 19.11 -6.19 9.80
CA THR A 233 20.18 -7.13 10.17
C THR A 233 19.77 -8.08 11.30
N ARG A 234 18.70 -7.79 12.05
CA ARG A 234 18.15 -8.64 13.11
C ARG A 234 16.92 -9.44 12.69
N ALA A 235 16.42 -9.21 11.47
CA ALA A 235 15.22 -9.85 10.98
C ALA A 235 15.48 -11.32 10.64
N LYS A 236 14.58 -12.22 11.05
CA LYS A 236 14.47 -13.60 10.56
C LYS A 236 13.93 -13.61 9.15
N TRP A 237 12.93 -12.77 8.91
CA TRP A 237 12.25 -12.64 7.63
C TRP A 237 11.71 -11.22 7.43
N VAL A 238 11.51 -10.91 6.16
CA VAL A 238 10.83 -9.68 5.72
C VAL A 238 9.76 -10.07 4.72
N VAL A 239 8.53 -9.65 4.94
CA VAL A 239 7.47 -9.66 3.92
C VAL A 239 7.38 -8.25 3.36
N TYR A 240 7.50 -8.13 2.03
CA TYR A 240 7.57 -6.84 1.36
C TYR A 240 6.51 -6.74 0.25
N VAL A 241 5.58 -5.81 0.41
CA VAL A 241 4.59 -5.38 -0.58
C VAL A 241 5.06 -4.06 -1.19
N SER A 242 5.15 -3.99 -2.51
CA SER A 242 5.62 -2.80 -3.23
C SER A 242 4.80 -2.53 -4.47
N CYS A 243 4.35 -1.29 -4.63
CA CYS A 243 3.63 -0.83 -5.81
C CYS A 243 4.54 -0.31 -6.93
N ASP A 244 5.87 -0.37 -6.76
CA ASP A 244 6.85 0.06 -7.75
C ASP A 244 8.00 -0.94 -7.88
N LEU A 245 8.14 -1.55 -9.05
CA LEU A 245 9.10 -2.63 -9.29
C LEU A 245 10.57 -2.14 -9.25
N ALA A 246 10.85 -0.92 -9.71
CA ALA A 246 12.21 -0.38 -9.69
C ALA A 246 12.67 -0.09 -8.27
N THR A 247 11.77 0.44 -7.45
CA THR A 247 11.97 0.65 -6.02
C THR A 247 12.16 -0.66 -5.28
N TRP A 248 11.33 -1.67 -5.58
CA TRP A 248 11.46 -3.01 -5.01
C TRP A 248 12.80 -3.66 -5.36
N GLU A 249 13.27 -3.54 -6.61
CA GLU A 249 14.58 -4.07 -7.02
C GLU A 249 15.71 -3.43 -6.21
N ARG A 250 15.71 -2.10 -6.11
CA ARG A 250 16.71 -1.33 -5.33
C ARG A 250 16.73 -1.77 -3.86
N ASP A 251 15.56 -1.86 -3.24
CA ASP A 251 15.42 -2.20 -1.83
C ASP A 251 15.73 -3.69 -1.57
N SER A 252 15.47 -4.57 -2.55
CA SER A 252 15.86 -5.99 -2.49
C SER A 252 17.39 -6.17 -2.43
N VAL A 253 18.16 -5.33 -3.15
CA VAL A 253 19.63 -5.32 -3.06
C VAL A 253 20.08 -4.93 -1.65
N PHE A 254 19.45 -3.94 -1.05
CA PHE A 254 19.72 -3.54 0.33
C PHE A 254 19.39 -4.66 1.33
N LEU A 255 18.23 -5.31 1.22
CA LEU A 255 17.83 -6.44 2.08
C LEU A 255 18.84 -7.59 1.98
N LYS A 256 19.31 -7.88 0.77
CA LYS A 256 20.40 -8.87 0.54
C LYS A 256 21.68 -8.47 1.25
N GLY A 257 22.05 -7.18 1.22
CA GLY A 257 23.18 -6.63 1.98
C GLY A 257 23.02 -6.75 3.51
N CYS A 258 21.79 -6.86 4.01
CA CYS A 258 21.49 -7.14 5.41
C CYS A 258 21.50 -8.64 5.77
N GLY A 259 21.87 -9.54 4.81
CA GLY A 259 21.96 -10.99 5.01
C GLY A 259 20.63 -11.73 4.81
N LEU A 260 19.66 -11.10 4.16
CA LEU A 260 18.38 -11.71 3.78
C LEU A 260 18.46 -12.22 2.33
N VAL A 261 17.74 -13.28 2.02
CA VAL A 261 17.67 -13.87 0.68
C VAL A 261 16.21 -13.88 0.23
N LEU A 262 15.98 -13.46 -1.01
CA LEU A 262 14.65 -13.54 -1.61
C LEU A 262 14.25 -15.01 -1.74
N SER A 263 13.20 -15.42 -1.02
CA SER A 263 12.66 -16.78 -1.03
C SER A 263 11.53 -16.93 -2.03
N GLU A 264 10.72 -15.89 -2.21
CA GLU A 264 9.56 -15.88 -3.09
C GLU A 264 9.25 -14.47 -3.58
N ALA A 265 8.76 -14.37 -4.81
CA ALA A 265 8.13 -13.16 -5.33
C ALA A 265 6.92 -13.52 -6.19
N SER A 266 5.86 -12.71 -6.08
CA SER A 266 4.62 -12.83 -6.84
C SER A 266 4.14 -11.45 -7.26
N GLY A 267 3.32 -11.36 -8.32
CA GLY A 267 2.67 -10.12 -8.73
C GLY A 267 1.18 -10.14 -8.45
N LEU A 268 0.62 -9.01 -8.04
CA LEU A 268 -0.80 -8.79 -7.84
C LEU A 268 -1.27 -7.63 -8.71
N ASP A 269 -2.23 -7.87 -9.60
CA ASP A 269 -2.87 -6.82 -10.41
C ASP A 269 -3.91 -6.07 -9.57
N MET A 270 -3.43 -5.17 -8.71
CA MET A 270 -4.27 -4.41 -7.78
C MET A 270 -5.23 -3.47 -8.52
N PHE A 271 -4.78 -2.92 -9.65
CA PHE A 271 -5.54 -1.94 -10.42
C PHE A 271 -5.59 -2.32 -11.90
N PRO A 272 -6.43 -3.31 -12.29
CA PRO A 272 -6.65 -3.66 -13.69
C PRO A 272 -6.92 -2.42 -14.56
N GLN A 273 -6.48 -2.45 -15.81
CA GLN A 273 -6.49 -1.33 -16.78
C GLN A 273 -5.45 -0.22 -16.47
N THR A 274 -4.54 -0.44 -15.52
CA THR A 274 -3.41 0.45 -15.27
C THR A 274 -2.08 -0.32 -15.40
N PRO A 275 -0.94 0.37 -15.56
CA PRO A 275 0.36 -0.30 -15.61
C PRO A 275 0.89 -0.70 -14.22
N HIS A 276 0.14 -0.47 -13.15
CA HIS A 276 0.57 -0.67 -11.78
C HIS A 276 0.34 -2.12 -11.33
N ILE A 277 1.42 -2.77 -10.91
CA ILE A 277 1.41 -4.12 -10.33
C ILE A 277 2.04 -4.04 -8.95
N GLU A 278 1.38 -4.64 -7.97
CA GLU A 278 1.97 -4.86 -6.65
C GLU A 278 2.91 -6.07 -6.70
N THR A 279 4.13 -5.88 -6.22
CA THR A 279 5.09 -6.97 -6.04
C THR A 279 5.02 -7.45 -4.59
N LEU A 280 4.69 -8.74 -4.41
CA LEU A 280 4.59 -9.41 -3.12
C LEU A 280 5.80 -10.31 -2.96
N SER A 281 6.59 -10.15 -1.91
CA SER A 281 7.81 -10.92 -1.76
C SER A 281 8.11 -11.30 -0.31
N VAL A 282 8.83 -12.40 -0.16
CA VAL A 282 9.31 -12.91 1.12
C VAL A 282 10.82 -13.04 1.05
N PHE A 283 11.48 -12.44 2.02
CA PHE A 283 12.91 -12.60 2.25
C PHE A 283 13.13 -13.33 3.56
N THR A 284 14.07 -14.27 3.59
CA THR A 284 14.41 -15.03 4.79
C THR A 284 15.91 -14.99 5.03
N ARG A 285 16.33 -15.16 6.28
CA ARG A 285 17.73 -15.33 6.60
C ARG A 285 18.14 -16.77 6.30
N ARG A 286 19.30 -16.97 5.66
CA ARG A 286 19.89 -18.30 5.56
C ARG A 286 20.23 -18.81 6.96
N ALA A 287 19.85 -20.06 7.22
CA ALA A 287 20.24 -20.78 8.42
C ALA A 287 21.77 -20.95 8.50
#